data_aa08f0d40aef6747ed93e0b0e64d7f15
#
_entry.id   aa08f0d40aef6747ed93e0b0e64d7f15
#
_cell.length_a   1.000
_cell.length_b   1.000
_cell.length_c   1.000
_cell.angle_alpha   90.00
_cell.angle_beta   90.00
_cell.angle_gamma   90.00
#
_symmetry.space_group_name_H-M   'P 1'
#
loop_
_entity.id
_entity.type
_entity.pdbx_description
1 polymer ?
#
loop_
_entity_poly.entity_id
_entity_poly.type
_entity_poly.pdbx_seq_one_letter_code
_entity_poly.pdbx_strand_id
1 'polypeptide(L)'
;MDLLIVSGLSGAGKSVAMNALEDIGFFCIDNIPAGLLPSIMAFSKAGDNQLKRVALSMDVRGCRSKEEIEQGLEQLDQQGISYEILFLDAPDDVLMRRYSETRRRHPISIAEGISTREAFAKERQILQPLKERANYTINTALLSTAQNKERICDLFLKNGGAKSAMRLNILSFGFKFGIPPEADLVLDVRCLPNPFYVPELKHKTGLDQEVVDFVMGHPEAQELLRRYENFLDYALPLYVKEGKSQLTIAVGCTGGKHRSITFARKIAEFCEEKGYQPSTQHRDSVR
;
A
#
# COMPACT_ATOMS: atom_id res chain seq x y z
N MET A 1 -21.43 5.46 10.78
CA MET A 1 -21.23 4.06 10.43
C MET A 1 -20.22 4.02 9.32
N ASP A 2 -19.14 3.29 9.50
CA ASP A 2 -18.08 3.16 8.50
C ASP A 2 -18.40 1.97 7.61
N LEU A 3 -18.78 2.24 6.36
CA LEU A 3 -19.02 1.20 5.36
C LEU A 3 -17.79 1.06 4.47
N LEU A 4 -17.22 -0.15 4.43
CA LEU A 4 -16.10 -0.50 3.57
C LEU A 4 -16.55 -1.57 2.56
N ILE A 5 -16.45 -1.28 1.28
CA ILE A 5 -16.64 -2.24 0.20
C ILE A 5 -15.28 -2.83 -0.15
N VAL A 6 -15.14 -4.14 0.01
CA VAL A 6 -13.91 -4.87 -0.31
C VAL A 6 -14.10 -5.60 -1.64
N SER A 7 -13.32 -5.25 -2.63
CA SER A 7 -13.36 -5.90 -3.94
C SER A 7 -11.96 -6.22 -4.46
N GLY A 8 -11.89 -6.82 -5.61
CA GLY A 8 -10.63 -7.16 -6.26
C GLY A 8 -10.71 -8.47 -7.01
N LEU A 9 -9.68 -8.75 -7.78
CA LEU A 9 -9.63 -9.91 -8.65
C LEU A 9 -9.64 -11.23 -7.87
N SER A 10 -10.18 -12.23 -8.50
CA SER A 10 -10.17 -13.60 -7.98
C SER A 10 -8.71 -14.07 -7.80
N GLY A 11 -8.36 -14.48 -6.58
CA GLY A 11 -6.97 -14.82 -6.21
C GLY A 11 -6.11 -13.63 -5.74
N ALA A 12 -6.64 -12.40 -5.72
CA ALA A 12 -5.92 -11.23 -5.22
C ALA A 12 -5.89 -11.10 -3.68
N GLY A 13 -6.51 -12.02 -2.92
CA GLY A 13 -6.40 -12.05 -1.46
C GLY A 13 -7.59 -11.44 -0.70
N LYS A 14 -8.78 -11.32 -1.31
CA LYS A 14 -9.99 -10.80 -0.64
C LYS A 14 -10.32 -11.50 0.69
N SER A 15 -10.27 -12.84 0.72
CA SER A 15 -10.56 -13.59 1.95
C SER A 15 -9.59 -13.26 3.09
N VAL A 16 -8.32 -13.00 2.77
CA VAL A 16 -7.33 -12.53 3.76
C VAL A 16 -7.71 -11.15 4.28
N ALA A 17 -8.16 -10.28 3.38
CA ALA A 17 -8.60 -8.94 3.75
C ALA A 17 -9.84 -8.97 4.65
N MET A 18 -10.83 -9.77 4.31
CA MET A 18 -12.05 -9.90 5.12
C MET A 18 -11.73 -10.43 6.53
N ASN A 19 -10.90 -11.47 6.64
CA ASN A 19 -10.47 -11.99 7.94
C ASN A 19 -9.69 -10.95 8.74
N ALA A 20 -8.80 -10.18 8.10
CA ALA A 20 -8.06 -9.11 8.76
C ALA A 20 -8.99 -8.00 9.30
N LEU A 21 -10.01 -7.62 8.53
CA LEU A 21 -11.02 -6.64 8.94
C LEU A 21 -11.89 -7.15 10.09
N GLU A 22 -12.27 -8.42 10.08
CA GLU A 22 -13.00 -9.05 11.18
C GLU A 22 -12.19 -9.02 12.48
N ASP A 23 -10.90 -9.35 12.41
CA ASP A 23 -9.97 -9.32 13.56
C ASP A 23 -9.85 -7.92 14.18
N ILE A 24 -10.07 -6.85 13.41
CA ILE A 24 -10.03 -5.46 13.88
C ILE A 24 -11.42 -4.84 14.13
N GLY A 25 -12.45 -5.69 14.21
CA GLY A 25 -13.78 -5.32 14.69
C GLY A 25 -14.75 -4.81 13.62
N PHE A 26 -14.53 -5.10 12.33
CA PHE A 26 -15.56 -4.94 11.33
C PHE A 26 -16.55 -6.11 11.38
N PHE A 27 -17.82 -5.81 11.16
CA PHE A 27 -18.81 -6.80 10.83
C PHE A 27 -18.69 -7.13 9.33
N CYS A 28 -18.23 -8.34 9.02
CA CYS A 28 -17.89 -8.74 7.65
C CYS A 28 -19.01 -9.56 7.01
N ILE A 29 -19.41 -9.18 5.78
CA ILE A 29 -20.37 -9.94 4.98
C ILE A 29 -19.72 -10.24 3.61
N ASP A 30 -19.58 -11.51 3.29
CA ASP A 30 -18.90 -11.93 2.05
C ASP A 30 -19.90 -12.16 0.90
N ASN A 31 -19.42 -11.92 -0.32
CA ASN A 31 -20.10 -12.23 -1.58
C ASN A 31 -21.49 -11.60 -1.75
N ILE A 32 -21.56 -10.27 -1.55
CA ILE A 32 -22.81 -9.52 -1.66
C ILE A 32 -23.11 -9.16 -3.12
N PRO A 33 -24.31 -9.47 -3.65
CA PRO A 33 -24.78 -8.90 -4.89
C PRO A 33 -24.98 -7.39 -4.80
N ALA A 34 -24.62 -6.65 -5.85
CA ALA A 34 -24.72 -5.19 -5.85
C ALA A 34 -26.14 -4.68 -5.55
N GLY A 35 -27.16 -5.35 -6.05
CA GLY A 35 -28.56 -4.99 -5.80
C GLY A 35 -29.04 -5.13 -4.35
N LEU A 36 -28.28 -5.81 -3.49
CA LEU A 36 -28.61 -5.95 -2.06
C LEU A 36 -27.97 -4.86 -1.17
N LEU A 37 -27.06 -4.05 -1.71
CA LEU A 37 -26.38 -3.00 -0.94
C LEU A 37 -27.34 -2.08 -0.16
N PRO A 38 -28.42 -1.51 -0.78
CA PRO A 38 -29.34 -0.66 -0.05
C PRO A 38 -30.10 -1.38 1.08
N SER A 39 -30.47 -2.65 0.86
CA SER A 39 -31.19 -3.44 1.85
C SER A 39 -30.34 -3.78 3.08
N ILE A 40 -29.09 -4.11 2.88
CA ILE A 40 -28.14 -4.36 3.98
C ILE A 40 -27.94 -3.10 4.82
N MET A 41 -27.89 -1.94 4.17
CA MET A 41 -27.77 -0.66 4.84
C MET A 41 -29.00 -0.31 5.67
N ALA A 42 -30.21 -0.59 5.14
CA ALA A 42 -31.44 -0.43 5.90
C ALA A 42 -31.48 -1.35 7.14
N PHE A 43 -31.03 -2.59 6.99
CA PHE A 43 -30.95 -3.55 8.10
C PHE A 43 -29.96 -3.10 9.20
N SER A 44 -28.79 -2.57 8.81
CA SER A 44 -27.77 -2.11 9.77
C SER A 44 -28.20 -0.90 10.58
N LYS A 45 -29.18 -0.12 10.09
CA LYS A 45 -29.76 1.04 10.79
C LYS A 45 -30.95 0.69 11.69
N ALA A 46 -31.60 -0.45 11.46
CA ALA A 46 -32.87 -0.81 12.10
C ALA A 46 -32.74 -1.63 13.40
N GLY A 47 -31.54 -2.05 13.79
CA GLY A 47 -31.31 -2.90 14.97
C GLY A 47 -30.82 -2.11 16.19
N ASP A 48 -31.12 -2.59 17.41
CA ASP A 48 -30.60 -2.06 18.68
C ASP A 48 -29.07 -2.12 18.79
N ASN A 49 -28.44 -2.99 18.02
CA ASN A 49 -26.99 -3.06 17.81
C ASN A 49 -26.60 -2.28 16.54
N GLN A 50 -26.42 -0.97 16.67
CA GLN A 50 -25.84 -0.19 15.58
C GLN A 50 -24.45 -0.72 15.23
N LEU A 51 -24.36 -1.41 14.09
CA LEU A 51 -23.08 -1.84 13.53
C LEU A 51 -22.26 -0.60 13.17
N LYS A 52 -21.19 -0.35 13.94
CA LYS A 52 -20.37 0.86 13.75
C LYS A 52 -19.47 0.77 12.53
N ARG A 53 -18.97 -0.42 12.23
CA ARG A 53 -18.03 -0.69 11.13
C ARG A 53 -18.48 -1.93 10.38
N VAL A 54 -18.74 -1.81 9.09
CA VAL A 54 -19.24 -2.90 8.23
C VAL A 54 -18.32 -3.04 7.02
N ALA A 55 -17.87 -4.24 6.72
CA ALA A 55 -17.13 -4.57 5.51
C ALA A 55 -17.96 -5.53 4.63
N LEU A 56 -18.21 -5.14 3.39
CA LEU A 56 -18.96 -5.91 2.40
C LEU A 56 -18.02 -6.36 1.29
N SER A 57 -17.89 -7.67 1.08
CA SER A 57 -17.12 -8.18 -0.05
C SER A 57 -18.00 -8.30 -1.28
N MET A 58 -17.53 -7.69 -2.39
CA MET A 58 -18.20 -7.75 -3.70
C MET A 58 -17.23 -8.32 -4.73
N ASP A 59 -17.67 -9.36 -5.45
CA ASP A 59 -16.90 -9.96 -6.53
C ASP A 59 -17.81 -10.46 -7.66
N VAL A 60 -17.22 -11.03 -8.72
CA VAL A 60 -17.93 -11.52 -9.90
C VAL A 60 -18.88 -12.71 -9.67
N ARG A 61 -18.89 -13.28 -8.47
CA ARG A 61 -19.89 -14.30 -8.10
C ARG A 61 -21.23 -13.65 -7.75
N GLY A 62 -21.17 -12.47 -7.12
CA GLY A 62 -22.34 -11.68 -6.74
C GLY A 62 -22.72 -10.59 -7.75
N CYS A 63 -21.80 -10.18 -8.63
CA CYS A 63 -22.00 -9.11 -9.60
C CYS A 63 -21.68 -9.61 -11.01
N ARG A 64 -22.70 -9.69 -11.86
CA ARG A 64 -22.57 -10.31 -13.19
C ARG A 64 -22.19 -9.33 -14.29
N SER A 65 -22.42 -8.04 -14.07
CA SER A 65 -22.10 -7.01 -15.04
C SER A 65 -21.60 -5.72 -14.37
N LYS A 66 -20.97 -4.88 -15.17
CA LYS A 66 -20.50 -3.55 -14.77
C LYS A 66 -21.68 -2.67 -14.35
N GLU A 67 -22.79 -2.73 -15.10
CA GLU A 67 -23.99 -1.93 -14.89
C GLU A 67 -24.65 -2.24 -13.54
N GLU A 68 -24.68 -3.51 -13.13
CA GLU A 68 -25.21 -3.90 -11.81
C GLU A 68 -24.41 -3.23 -10.67
N ILE A 69 -23.10 -3.17 -10.81
CA ILE A 69 -22.22 -2.53 -9.82
C ILE A 69 -22.45 -1.01 -9.80
N GLU A 70 -22.49 -0.36 -10.98
CA GLU A 70 -22.74 1.07 -11.11
C GLU A 70 -24.07 1.46 -10.48
N GLN A 71 -25.15 0.74 -10.80
CA GLN A 71 -26.48 0.95 -10.22
C GLN A 71 -26.48 0.78 -8.70
N GLY A 72 -25.81 -0.24 -8.16
CA GLY A 72 -25.71 -0.46 -6.73
C GLY A 72 -24.99 0.68 -6.00
N LEU A 73 -23.89 1.17 -6.56
CA LEU A 73 -23.15 2.32 -6.00
C LEU A 73 -23.94 3.63 -6.11
N GLU A 74 -24.62 3.87 -7.25
CA GLU A 74 -25.49 5.04 -7.43
C GLU A 74 -26.65 5.06 -6.43
N GLN A 75 -27.22 3.91 -6.10
CA GLN A 75 -28.27 3.82 -5.08
C GLN A 75 -27.74 4.17 -3.68
N LEU A 76 -26.50 3.81 -3.33
CA LEU A 76 -25.86 4.27 -2.08
C LEU A 76 -25.65 5.78 -2.09
N ASP A 77 -25.15 6.33 -3.19
CA ASP A 77 -24.92 7.76 -3.38
C ASP A 77 -26.26 8.56 -3.24
N GLN A 78 -27.34 8.09 -3.88
CA GLN A 78 -28.68 8.71 -3.80
C GLN A 78 -29.28 8.67 -2.38
N GLN A 79 -28.96 7.64 -1.61
CA GLN A 79 -29.39 7.53 -0.20
C GLN A 79 -28.49 8.30 0.77
N GLY A 80 -27.48 9.00 0.27
CA GLY A 80 -26.51 9.75 1.10
C GLY A 80 -25.67 8.85 2.02
N ILE A 81 -25.43 7.60 1.62
CA ILE A 81 -24.64 6.66 2.38
C ILE A 81 -23.17 6.84 2.00
N SER A 82 -22.36 7.27 2.97
CA SER A 82 -20.90 7.35 2.80
C SER A 82 -20.28 5.96 2.87
N TYR A 83 -19.42 5.63 1.92
CA TYR A 83 -18.67 4.38 1.87
C TYR A 83 -17.25 4.61 1.36
N GLU A 84 -16.36 3.69 1.69
CA GLU A 84 -15.01 3.60 1.11
C GLU A 84 -14.87 2.27 0.38
N ILE A 85 -13.98 2.23 -0.62
CA ILE A 85 -13.71 1.02 -1.41
C ILE A 85 -12.24 0.64 -1.25
N LEU A 86 -11.99 -0.61 -0.82
CA LEU A 86 -10.70 -1.27 -0.85
C LEU A 86 -10.66 -2.23 -2.05
N PHE A 87 -9.76 -1.99 -2.99
CA PHE A 87 -9.59 -2.84 -4.17
C PHE A 87 -8.26 -3.61 -4.11
N LEU A 88 -8.33 -4.94 -4.19
CA LEU A 88 -7.17 -5.83 -4.20
C LEU A 88 -6.85 -6.24 -5.64
N ASP A 89 -5.64 -5.95 -6.09
CA ASP A 89 -5.19 -6.26 -7.45
C ASP A 89 -3.90 -7.10 -7.45
N ALA A 90 -3.64 -7.78 -8.55
CA ALA A 90 -2.37 -8.38 -8.86
C ALA A 90 -2.26 -8.57 -10.38
N PRO A 91 -1.03 -8.62 -10.96
CA PRO A 91 -0.81 -8.97 -12.36
C PRO A 91 -1.36 -10.35 -12.71
N ASP A 92 -1.78 -10.53 -13.96
CA ASP A 92 -2.43 -11.76 -14.41
C ASP A 92 -1.54 -13.00 -14.28
N ASP A 93 -0.24 -12.85 -14.50
CA ASP A 93 0.74 -13.94 -14.34
C ASP A 93 0.81 -14.41 -12.87
N VAL A 94 0.74 -13.49 -11.92
CA VAL A 94 0.68 -13.82 -10.48
C VAL A 94 -0.62 -14.52 -10.13
N LEU A 95 -1.75 -14.02 -10.64
CA LEU A 95 -3.07 -14.63 -10.42
C LEU A 95 -3.14 -16.02 -11.03
N MET A 96 -2.68 -16.19 -12.26
CA MET A 96 -2.61 -17.49 -12.94
C MET A 96 -1.79 -18.50 -12.14
N ARG A 97 -0.63 -18.10 -11.62
CA ARG A 97 0.20 -18.96 -10.77
C ARG A 97 -0.53 -19.38 -9.49
N ARG A 98 -1.15 -18.43 -8.78
CA ARG A 98 -1.92 -18.71 -7.55
C ARG A 98 -3.08 -19.68 -7.81
N TYR A 99 -3.74 -19.57 -8.96
CA TYR A 99 -4.80 -20.50 -9.36
C TYR A 99 -4.26 -21.91 -9.64
N SER A 100 -3.11 -22.02 -10.30
CA SER A 100 -2.47 -23.32 -10.54
C SER A 100 -2.06 -24.01 -9.23
N GLU A 101 -1.52 -23.26 -8.27
CA GLU A 101 -1.11 -23.76 -6.97
C GLU A 101 -2.30 -24.26 -6.14
N THR A 102 -3.43 -23.56 -6.18
CA THR A 102 -4.63 -23.91 -5.38
C THR A 102 -5.53 -24.93 -6.09
N ARG A 103 -5.26 -25.29 -7.34
CA ARG A 103 -6.11 -26.18 -8.19
C ARG A 103 -7.58 -25.74 -8.27
N ARG A 104 -7.85 -24.45 -8.06
CA ARG A 104 -9.19 -23.87 -8.19
C ARG A 104 -9.43 -23.48 -9.64
N ARG A 105 -10.70 -23.45 -10.04
CA ARG A 105 -11.12 -22.89 -11.32
C ARG A 105 -11.69 -21.50 -11.11
N HIS A 106 -11.45 -20.61 -12.07
CA HIS A 106 -11.98 -19.25 -12.03
C HIS A 106 -13.52 -19.26 -12.13
N PRO A 107 -14.27 -18.47 -11.31
CA PRO A 107 -15.75 -18.50 -11.31
C PRO A 107 -16.37 -18.29 -12.69
N ILE A 108 -15.91 -17.27 -13.43
CA ILE A 108 -16.38 -16.98 -14.80
C ILE A 108 -16.00 -18.12 -15.77
N SER A 109 -14.78 -18.68 -15.64
CA SER A 109 -14.35 -19.81 -16.48
C SER A 109 -15.26 -21.04 -16.31
N ILE A 110 -15.73 -21.30 -15.09
CA ILE A 110 -16.69 -22.38 -14.81
C ILE A 110 -18.07 -22.06 -15.43
N ALA A 111 -18.55 -20.83 -15.24
CA ALA A 111 -19.89 -20.43 -15.66
C ALA A 111 -20.03 -20.36 -17.19
N GLU A 112 -18.99 -19.94 -17.90
CA GLU A 112 -19.03 -19.64 -19.34
C GLU A 112 -18.21 -20.59 -20.21
N GLY A 113 -17.45 -21.50 -19.61
CA GLY A 113 -16.62 -22.47 -20.37
C GLY A 113 -15.43 -21.83 -21.09
N ILE A 114 -14.98 -20.63 -20.69
CA ILE A 114 -13.86 -19.90 -21.29
C ILE A 114 -12.55 -20.17 -20.58
N SER A 115 -11.42 -19.80 -21.20
CA SER A 115 -10.11 -19.96 -20.59
C SER A 115 -9.95 -19.08 -19.36
N THR A 116 -9.06 -19.45 -18.43
CA THR A 116 -8.77 -18.66 -17.22
C THR A 116 -8.28 -17.25 -17.56
N ARG A 117 -7.50 -17.09 -18.65
CA ARG A 117 -7.00 -15.79 -19.10
C ARG A 117 -8.15 -14.88 -19.59
N GLU A 118 -9.06 -15.39 -20.38
CA GLU A 118 -10.26 -14.66 -20.82
C GLU A 118 -11.16 -14.33 -19.64
N ALA A 119 -11.27 -15.23 -18.67
CA ALA A 119 -12.04 -15.01 -17.45
C ALA A 119 -11.48 -13.86 -16.61
N PHE A 120 -10.14 -13.72 -16.46
CA PHE A 120 -9.53 -12.56 -15.80
C PHE A 120 -9.77 -11.26 -16.56
N ALA A 121 -9.64 -11.26 -17.89
CA ALA A 121 -9.91 -10.08 -18.69
C ALA A 121 -11.37 -9.61 -18.52
N LYS A 122 -12.32 -10.54 -18.50
CA LYS A 122 -13.73 -10.25 -18.25
C LYS A 122 -13.98 -9.77 -16.82
N GLU A 123 -13.35 -10.40 -15.82
CA GLU A 123 -13.45 -9.97 -14.42
C GLU A 123 -12.98 -8.55 -14.23
N ARG A 124 -11.86 -8.14 -14.85
CA ARG A 124 -11.35 -6.76 -14.81
C ARG A 124 -12.37 -5.77 -15.37
N GLN A 125 -13.04 -6.11 -16.48
CA GLN A 125 -14.09 -5.27 -17.07
C GLN A 125 -15.30 -5.11 -16.14
N ILE A 126 -15.77 -6.20 -15.56
CA ILE A 126 -16.92 -6.19 -14.62
C ILE A 126 -16.60 -5.35 -13.38
N LEU A 127 -15.40 -5.53 -12.79
CA LEU A 127 -15.01 -4.86 -11.55
C LEU A 127 -14.41 -3.47 -11.75
N GLN A 128 -14.32 -2.97 -12.99
CA GLN A 128 -13.74 -1.66 -13.30
C GLN A 128 -14.37 -0.52 -12.50
N PRO A 129 -15.71 -0.40 -12.31
CA PRO A 129 -16.28 0.70 -11.53
C PRO A 129 -15.81 0.74 -10.08
N LEU A 130 -15.61 -0.43 -9.47
CA LEU A 130 -15.09 -0.52 -8.10
C LEU A 130 -13.61 -0.13 -8.03
N LYS A 131 -12.83 -0.48 -9.05
CA LYS A 131 -11.43 -0.08 -9.14
C LYS A 131 -11.25 1.43 -9.36
N GLU A 132 -12.06 2.03 -10.24
CA GLU A 132 -12.01 3.46 -10.54
C GLU A 132 -12.44 4.34 -9.36
N ARG A 133 -13.40 3.87 -8.56
CA ARG A 133 -13.87 4.57 -7.35
C ARG A 133 -13.13 4.15 -6.08
N ALA A 134 -12.09 3.29 -6.17
CA ALA A 134 -11.38 2.79 -5.00
C ALA A 134 -10.65 3.90 -4.24
N ASN A 135 -10.91 3.98 -2.94
CA ASN A 135 -10.17 4.85 -2.01
C ASN A 135 -8.80 4.26 -1.68
N TYR A 136 -8.74 2.91 -1.64
CA TYR A 136 -7.52 2.16 -1.35
C TYR A 136 -7.33 1.07 -2.40
N THR A 137 -6.15 1.02 -3.02
CA THR A 137 -5.76 -0.07 -3.91
C THR A 137 -4.51 -0.75 -3.37
N ILE A 138 -4.56 -2.07 -3.19
CA ILE A 138 -3.43 -2.88 -2.75
C ILE A 138 -3.02 -3.82 -3.87
N ASN A 139 -1.81 -3.64 -4.40
CA ASN A 139 -1.19 -4.64 -5.24
C ASN A 139 -0.58 -5.74 -4.36
N THR A 140 -1.13 -6.96 -4.47
CA THR A 140 -0.73 -8.09 -3.63
C THR A 140 0.32 -8.99 -4.27
N ALA A 141 0.90 -8.60 -5.42
CA ALA A 141 1.81 -9.44 -6.20
C ALA A 141 2.99 -9.96 -5.37
N LEU A 142 3.60 -9.08 -4.58
CA LEU A 142 4.80 -9.35 -3.80
C LEU A 142 4.51 -9.54 -2.29
N LEU A 143 3.23 -9.50 -1.88
CA LEU A 143 2.86 -9.64 -0.49
C LEU A 143 2.61 -11.10 -0.12
N SER A 144 3.21 -11.55 0.97
CA SER A 144 2.77 -12.77 1.64
C SER A 144 1.39 -12.56 2.26
N THR A 145 0.70 -13.64 2.63
CA THR A 145 -0.59 -13.58 3.34
C THR A 145 -0.48 -12.77 4.63
N ALA A 146 0.61 -12.94 5.40
CA ALA A 146 0.86 -12.20 6.63
C ALA A 146 1.06 -10.70 6.38
N GLN A 147 1.86 -10.34 5.38
CA GLN A 147 2.08 -8.94 5.00
C GLN A 147 0.80 -8.25 4.49
N ASN A 148 -0.03 -8.99 3.72
CA ASN A 148 -1.32 -8.46 3.29
C ASN A 148 -2.25 -8.20 4.47
N LYS A 149 -2.32 -9.15 5.43
CA LYS A 149 -3.08 -8.99 6.68
C LYS A 149 -2.60 -7.78 7.49
N GLU A 150 -1.28 -7.69 7.76
CA GLU A 150 -0.66 -6.58 8.50
C GLU A 150 -1.00 -5.23 7.84
N ARG A 151 -0.86 -5.14 6.51
CA ARG A 151 -1.15 -3.94 5.76
C ARG A 151 -2.61 -3.49 5.89
N ILE A 152 -3.55 -4.42 5.84
CA ILE A 152 -4.99 -4.12 6.00
C ILE A 152 -5.28 -3.66 7.43
N CYS A 153 -4.70 -4.33 8.43
CA CYS A 153 -4.81 -3.90 9.81
C CYS A 153 -4.26 -2.46 10.00
N ASP A 154 -3.10 -2.17 9.44
CA ASP A 154 -2.50 -0.83 9.52
C ASP A 154 -3.35 0.25 8.87
N LEU A 155 -4.00 -0.06 7.74
CA LEU A 155 -4.90 0.87 7.06
C LEU A 155 -6.12 1.24 7.90
N PHE A 156 -6.70 0.27 8.60
CA PHE A 156 -8.03 0.42 9.20
C PHE A 156 -8.04 0.42 10.75
N LEU A 157 -6.96 0.01 11.43
CA LEU A 157 -6.83 0.15 12.89
C LEU A 157 -6.52 1.57 13.34
N LYS A 158 -5.71 2.29 12.55
CA LYS A 158 -5.35 3.67 12.83
C LYS A 158 -6.33 4.56 12.08
N ASN A 159 -7.00 5.48 12.77
CA ASN A 159 -7.78 6.57 12.18
C ASN A 159 -6.87 7.51 11.35
N GLY A 160 -6.07 6.97 10.45
CA GLY A 160 -5.14 7.67 9.58
C GLY A 160 -5.78 7.85 8.21
N GLY A 161 -5.98 9.09 7.79
CA GLY A 161 -6.44 9.42 6.44
C GLY A 161 -5.49 8.86 5.35
N ALA A 162 -5.76 9.18 4.08
CA ALA A 162 -5.05 8.67 2.89
C ALA A 162 -3.51 8.65 2.97
N LYS A 163 -2.90 9.52 3.78
CA LYS A 163 -1.44 9.53 4.06
C LYS A 163 -0.96 8.30 4.82
N SER A 164 -1.79 7.73 5.71
CA SER A 164 -1.49 6.48 6.44
C SER A 164 -1.68 5.23 5.58
N ALA A 165 -2.35 5.35 4.45
CA ALA A 165 -2.61 4.24 3.54
C ALA A 165 -1.37 3.82 2.72
N MET A 166 -0.46 4.76 2.43
CA MET A 166 0.76 4.47 1.69
C MET A 166 1.88 4.07 2.66
N ARG A 167 2.35 2.82 2.58
CA ARG A 167 3.53 2.36 3.32
C ARG A 167 4.77 3.01 2.73
N LEU A 168 5.48 3.78 3.54
CA LEU A 168 6.70 4.45 3.14
C LEU A 168 7.90 3.68 3.71
N ASN A 169 8.74 3.13 2.84
CA ASN A 169 9.98 2.47 3.24
C ASN A 169 11.17 3.37 2.89
N ILE A 170 12.03 3.63 3.85
CA ILE A 170 13.26 4.38 3.64
C ILE A 170 14.43 3.44 3.84
N LEU A 171 15.19 3.21 2.76
CA LEU A 171 16.26 2.21 2.72
C LEU A 171 17.61 2.89 2.49
N SER A 172 18.57 2.76 3.41
CA SER A 172 19.95 3.17 3.12
C SER A 172 20.76 2.03 2.50
N PHE A 173 21.57 2.35 1.48
CA PHE A 173 22.38 1.36 0.77
C PHE A 173 23.74 1.89 0.30
N GLY A 174 24.64 0.97 -0.06
CA GLY A 174 25.92 1.25 -0.71
C GLY A 174 25.88 0.93 -2.20
N PHE A 175 26.19 1.91 -3.06
CA PHE A 175 26.24 1.71 -4.51
C PHE A 175 27.19 0.58 -4.93
N LYS A 176 28.27 0.32 -4.17
CA LYS A 176 29.19 -0.80 -4.44
C LYS A 176 28.51 -2.17 -4.35
N PHE A 177 27.35 -2.27 -3.70
CA PHE A 177 26.59 -3.51 -3.57
C PHE A 177 25.34 -3.54 -4.46
N GLY A 178 25.23 -2.60 -5.39
CA GLY A 178 24.08 -2.47 -6.31
C GLY A 178 22.89 -1.70 -5.71
N ILE A 179 22.12 -1.11 -6.60
CA ILE A 179 20.86 -0.43 -6.26
C ILE A 179 19.83 -1.47 -5.81
N PRO A 180 19.08 -1.22 -4.73
CA PRO A 180 18.00 -2.12 -4.33
C PRO A 180 16.95 -2.25 -5.44
N PRO A 181 16.59 -3.48 -5.88
CA PRO A 181 15.62 -3.67 -6.96
C PRO A 181 14.20 -3.22 -6.60
N GLU A 182 13.90 -3.12 -5.31
CA GLU A 182 12.62 -2.65 -4.77
C GLU A 182 12.51 -1.13 -4.69
N ALA A 183 13.58 -0.37 -5.03
CA ALA A 183 13.57 1.08 -4.92
C ALA A 183 12.71 1.74 -6.01
N ASP A 184 11.75 2.55 -5.60
CA ASP A 184 10.97 3.42 -6.49
C ASP A 184 11.70 4.75 -6.76
N LEU A 185 12.34 5.30 -5.73
CA LEU A 185 13.17 6.51 -5.79
C LEU A 185 14.58 6.20 -5.29
N VAL A 186 15.59 6.72 -5.99
CA VAL A 186 16.99 6.60 -5.58
C VAL A 186 17.59 7.98 -5.39
N LEU A 187 17.99 8.28 -4.16
CA LEU A 187 18.62 9.55 -3.78
C LEU A 187 20.11 9.32 -3.54
N ASP A 188 20.95 9.99 -4.31
CA ASP A 188 22.40 9.82 -4.28
C ASP A 188 23.07 10.90 -3.41
N VAL A 189 23.77 10.48 -2.36
CA VAL A 189 24.50 11.36 -1.46
C VAL A 189 26.02 11.17 -1.54
N ARG A 190 26.55 10.61 -2.63
CA ARG A 190 28.01 10.42 -2.84
C ARG A 190 28.77 11.71 -3.05
N CYS A 191 28.09 12.76 -3.54
CA CYS A 191 28.66 14.09 -3.77
C CYS A 191 29.12 14.81 -2.48
N LEU A 192 28.67 14.33 -1.31
CA LEU A 192 28.99 14.95 -0.03
C LEU A 192 30.33 14.46 0.55
N PRO A 193 30.98 15.25 1.45
CA PRO A 193 32.18 14.85 2.16
C PRO A 193 32.02 13.48 2.83
N ASN A 194 33.08 12.68 2.78
CA ASN A 194 32.99 11.28 3.18
C ASN A 194 33.64 11.07 4.57
N PRO A 195 32.84 10.71 5.61
CA PRO A 195 33.34 10.44 6.95
C PRO A 195 34.42 9.35 7.02
N PHE A 196 34.47 8.46 6.04
CA PHE A 196 35.44 7.37 5.96
C PHE A 196 36.90 7.86 6.01
N TYR A 197 37.18 9.08 5.54
CA TYR A 197 38.54 9.68 5.56
C TYR A 197 38.89 10.35 6.87
N VAL A 198 37.95 10.39 7.82
CA VAL A 198 38.20 10.89 9.20
C VAL A 198 38.46 9.67 10.08
N PRO A 199 39.68 9.51 10.66
CA PRO A 199 40.07 8.30 11.39
C PRO A 199 39.10 7.93 12.51
N GLU A 200 38.57 8.90 13.24
CA GLU A 200 37.68 8.75 14.39
C GLU A 200 36.26 8.31 13.96
N LEU A 201 35.88 8.57 12.70
CA LEU A 201 34.54 8.26 12.15
C LEU A 201 34.52 7.01 11.26
N LYS A 202 35.69 6.54 10.83
CA LYS A 202 35.84 5.45 9.84
C LYS A 202 35.09 4.18 10.22
N HIS A 203 35.08 3.83 11.50
CA HIS A 203 34.47 2.59 12.02
C HIS A 203 33.06 2.80 12.59
N LYS A 204 32.60 4.04 12.64
CA LYS A 204 31.26 4.43 13.07
C LYS A 204 30.28 4.34 11.89
N THR A 205 29.02 4.58 12.16
CA THR A 205 27.93 4.56 11.17
C THR A 205 27.12 5.84 11.24
N GLY A 206 26.23 6.08 10.30
CA GLY A 206 25.29 7.20 10.35
C GLY A 206 24.23 7.09 11.46
N LEU A 207 24.30 6.05 12.31
CA LEU A 207 23.54 5.95 13.56
C LEU A 207 24.22 6.69 14.70
N ASP A 208 25.56 6.84 14.62
CA ASP A 208 26.37 7.53 15.63
C ASP A 208 26.28 9.05 15.43
N GLN A 209 26.02 9.78 16.51
CA GLN A 209 25.81 11.24 16.48
C GLN A 209 26.97 12.00 15.86
N GLU A 210 28.18 11.60 16.14
CA GLU A 210 29.41 12.26 15.62
C GLU A 210 29.47 12.16 14.07
N VAL A 211 29.00 11.07 13.48
CA VAL A 211 28.88 10.93 12.02
C VAL A 211 27.78 11.82 11.48
N VAL A 212 26.65 11.89 12.17
CA VAL A 212 25.54 12.79 11.81
C VAL A 212 26.03 14.24 11.85
N ASP A 213 26.72 14.65 12.92
CA ASP A 213 27.22 16.00 13.09
C ASP A 213 28.24 16.36 12.02
N PHE A 214 29.14 15.43 11.68
CA PHE A 214 30.09 15.64 10.58
C PHE A 214 29.36 15.81 9.24
N VAL A 215 28.43 14.91 8.88
CA VAL A 215 27.72 14.96 7.59
C VAL A 215 26.87 16.23 7.50
N MET A 216 26.08 16.51 8.54
CA MET A 216 25.15 17.64 8.56
C MET A 216 25.82 18.98 8.90
N GLY A 217 27.07 18.97 9.36
CA GLY A 217 27.88 20.17 9.58
C GLY A 217 28.29 20.88 8.28
N HIS A 218 28.14 20.25 7.12
CA HIS A 218 28.48 20.83 5.83
C HIS A 218 27.25 21.54 5.19
N PRO A 219 27.40 22.82 4.76
CA PRO A 219 26.29 23.55 4.14
C PRO A 219 25.71 22.86 2.91
N GLU A 220 26.53 22.16 2.13
CA GLU A 220 26.11 21.41 0.95
C GLU A 220 25.19 20.24 1.31
N ALA A 221 25.44 19.60 2.47
CA ALA A 221 24.60 18.49 2.94
C ALA A 221 23.24 19.01 3.41
N GLN A 222 23.21 20.13 4.12
CA GLN A 222 21.96 20.77 4.56
C GLN A 222 21.11 21.20 3.35
N GLU A 223 21.74 21.83 2.35
CA GLU A 223 21.05 22.27 1.14
C GLU A 223 20.54 21.07 0.31
N LEU A 224 21.32 20.00 0.18
CA LEU A 224 20.89 18.79 -0.53
C LEU A 224 19.71 18.13 0.18
N LEU A 225 19.75 18.03 1.51
CA LEU A 225 18.65 17.49 2.31
C LEU A 225 17.38 18.32 2.07
N ARG A 226 17.44 19.64 2.18
CA ARG A 226 16.32 20.55 1.96
C ARG A 226 15.71 20.37 0.56
N ARG A 227 16.51 20.15 -0.49
CA ARG A 227 16.02 19.89 -1.85
C ARG A 227 15.32 18.57 -1.95
N TYR A 228 15.82 17.52 -1.30
CA TYR A 228 15.14 16.23 -1.24
C TYR A 228 13.83 16.31 -0.47
N GLU A 229 13.79 17.02 0.65
CA GLU A 229 12.56 17.26 1.42
C GLU A 229 11.51 18.01 0.60
N ASN A 230 11.90 19.08 -0.11
CA ASN A 230 11.00 19.83 -1.00
C ASN A 230 10.45 18.96 -2.14
N PHE A 231 11.29 18.13 -2.73
CA PHE A 231 10.86 17.18 -3.75
C PHE A 231 9.86 16.17 -3.18
N LEU A 232 10.14 15.61 -2.02
CA LEU A 232 9.27 14.63 -1.36
C LEU A 232 7.96 15.26 -0.89
N ASP A 233 7.98 16.49 -0.39
CA ASP A 233 6.77 17.24 0.00
C ASP A 233 5.79 17.40 -1.16
N TYR A 234 6.33 17.63 -2.35
CA TYR A 234 5.55 17.70 -3.59
C TYR A 234 5.13 16.33 -4.11
N ALA A 235 6.05 15.35 -4.15
CA ALA A 235 5.84 14.09 -4.83
C ALA A 235 4.99 13.09 -4.02
N LEU A 236 5.15 13.02 -2.69
CA LEU A 236 4.45 12.05 -1.84
C LEU A 236 2.91 12.15 -1.94
N PRO A 237 2.29 13.35 -1.92
CA PRO A 237 0.85 13.47 -2.12
C PRO A 237 0.38 12.97 -3.49
N LEU A 238 1.22 13.09 -4.53
CA LEU A 238 0.89 12.61 -5.88
C LEU A 238 0.89 11.08 -5.92
N TYR A 239 1.85 10.42 -5.28
CA TYR A 239 1.87 8.96 -5.15
C TYR A 239 0.67 8.43 -4.34
N VAL A 240 0.27 9.15 -3.28
CA VAL A 240 -0.95 8.83 -2.53
C VAL A 240 -2.18 8.95 -3.42
N LYS A 241 -2.28 10.02 -4.20
CA LYS A 241 -3.42 10.26 -5.11
C LYS A 241 -3.49 9.23 -6.24
N GLU A 242 -2.34 8.76 -6.73
CA GLU A 242 -2.27 7.68 -7.72
C GLU A 242 -2.73 6.33 -7.16
N GLY A 243 -2.86 6.19 -5.83
CA GLY A 243 -3.23 4.96 -5.16
C GLY A 243 -2.05 4.01 -4.92
N LYS A 244 -0.82 4.53 -4.94
CA LYS A 244 0.38 3.73 -4.64
C LYS A 244 0.34 3.24 -3.20
N SER A 245 0.30 1.93 -3.03
CA SER A 245 0.15 1.30 -1.73
C SER A 245 1.45 1.24 -0.94
N GLN A 246 2.60 1.28 -1.62
CA GLN A 246 3.93 1.26 -1.02
C GLN A 246 4.88 2.08 -1.88
N LEU A 247 5.72 2.89 -1.24
CA LEU A 247 6.80 3.63 -1.88
C LEU A 247 8.10 3.36 -1.15
N THR A 248 9.14 2.94 -1.88
CA THR A 248 10.47 2.71 -1.34
C THR A 248 11.44 3.79 -1.81
N ILE A 249 11.94 4.59 -0.87
CA ILE A 249 12.96 5.62 -1.10
C ILE A 249 14.31 5.05 -0.67
N ALA A 250 15.19 4.80 -1.62
CA ALA A 250 16.53 4.30 -1.38
C ALA A 250 17.55 5.45 -1.38
N VAL A 251 18.29 5.60 -0.28
CA VAL A 251 19.34 6.62 -0.13
C VAL A 251 20.69 5.93 -0.24
N GLY A 252 21.51 6.32 -1.21
CA GLY A 252 22.77 5.65 -1.54
C GLY A 252 24.02 6.48 -1.31
N CYS A 253 25.00 5.90 -0.62
CA CYS A 253 26.37 6.39 -0.63
C CYS A 253 27.32 5.30 -1.14
N THR A 254 28.63 5.49 -1.14
CA THR A 254 29.58 4.51 -1.67
C THR A 254 29.49 3.17 -0.95
N GLY A 255 29.59 3.17 0.38
CA GLY A 255 29.61 1.96 1.20
C GLY A 255 28.34 1.64 1.98
N GLY A 256 27.35 2.54 2.03
CA GLY A 256 26.09 2.28 2.74
C GLY A 256 26.14 2.48 4.27
N LYS A 257 27.25 2.97 4.84
CA LYS A 257 27.45 3.02 6.31
C LYS A 257 27.28 4.39 6.96
N HIS A 258 27.65 5.47 6.28
CA HIS A 258 27.72 6.81 6.89
C HIS A 258 26.64 7.74 6.33
N ARG A 259 26.94 8.46 5.23
CA ARG A 259 26.08 9.50 4.63
C ARG A 259 24.67 9.01 4.30
N SER A 260 24.55 7.81 3.73
CA SER A 260 23.24 7.24 3.36
C SER A 260 22.35 6.95 4.58
N ILE A 261 22.94 6.46 5.68
CA ILE A 261 22.19 6.21 6.92
C ILE A 261 21.74 7.55 7.54
N THR A 262 22.65 8.53 7.61
CA THR A 262 22.34 9.87 8.13
C THR A 262 21.17 10.50 7.35
N PHE A 263 21.23 10.49 6.02
CA PHE A 263 20.18 11.06 5.19
C PHE A 263 18.88 10.26 5.25
N ALA A 264 18.94 8.93 5.28
CA ALA A 264 17.74 8.09 5.41
C ALA A 264 16.98 8.41 6.70
N ARG A 265 17.68 8.60 7.82
CA ARG A 265 17.07 9.00 9.08
C ARG A 265 16.45 10.40 9.00
N LYS A 266 17.16 11.39 8.44
CA LYS A 266 16.63 12.75 8.30
C LYS A 266 15.39 12.80 7.40
N ILE A 267 15.38 12.05 6.32
CA ILE A 267 14.22 11.92 5.45
C ILE A 267 13.05 11.21 6.17
N ALA A 268 13.34 10.22 7.03
CA ALA A 268 12.31 9.57 7.85
C ALA A 268 11.68 10.57 8.83
N GLU A 269 12.51 11.32 9.59
CA GLU A 269 12.08 12.38 10.49
C GLU A 269 11.16 13.39 9.77
N PHE A 270 11.56 13.87 8.60
CA PHE A 270 10.76 14.78 7.78
C PHE A 270 9.41 14.14 7.35
N CYS A 271 9.41 12.90 6.93
CA CYS A 271 8.18 12.21 6.52
C CYS A 271 7.22 11.99 7.72
N GLU A 272 7.74 11.72 8.91
CA GLU A 272 6.96 11.63 10.15
C GLU A 272 6.30 12.97 10.50
N GLU A 273 7.04 14.09 10.40
CA GLU A 273 6.51 15.44 10.61
C GLU A 273 5.37 15.78 9.62
N LYS A 274 5.42 15.24 8.40
CA LYS A 274 4.36 15.37 7.39
C LYS A 274 3.19 14.41 7.59
N GLY A 275 3.22 13.58 8.64
CA GLY A 275 2.14 12.66 9.01
C GLY A 275 2.16 11.32 8.28
N TYR A 276 3.28 10.95 7.63
CA TYR A 276 3.52 9.59 7.14
C TYR A 276 4.07 8.71 8.25
N GLN A 277 4.06 7.38 8.04
CA GLN A 277 4.65 6.42 8.96
C GLN A 277 5.73 5.62 8.22
N PRO A 278 6.95 6.17 8.11
CA PRO A 278 8.03 5.49 7.43
C PRO A 278 8.58 4.32 8.27
N SER A 279 8.91 3.22 7.60
CA SER A 279 9.82 2.21 8.14
C SER A 279 11.22 2.46 7.60
N THR A 280 12.22 2.37 8.46
CA THR A 280 13.62 2.62 8.07
C THR A 280 14.43 1.33 8.14
N GLN A 281 15.21 1.04 7.08
CA GLN A 281 16.09 -0.12 7.00
C GLN A 281 17.48 0.29 6.49
N HIS A 282 18.54 -0.31 7.06
CA HIS A 282 19.92 -0.04 6.70
C HIS A 282 20.57 -1.31 6.13
N ARG A 283 20.43 -1.53 4.80
CA ARG A 283 20.80 -2.78 4.11
C ARG A 283 22.27 -3.18 4.31
N ASP A 284 23.16 -2.20 4.25
CA ASP A 284 24.60 -2.45 4.20
C ASP A 284 25.37 -1.92 5.43
N SER A 285 24.68 -1.67 6.55
CA SER A 285 25.27 -1.10 7.77
C SER A 285 26.34 -2.00 8.42
N VAL A 286 26.19 -3.31 8.32
CA VAL A 286 27.07 -4.33 8.92
C VAL A 286 28.01 -5.02 7.94
N ARG A 287 28.08 -4.58 6.67
CA ARG A 287 28.93 -5.17 5.63
C ARG A 287 30.31 -4.57 5.54
#